data_b5a5afaf6114b2d5bda973d103949df2
#
_entry.id   b5a5afaf6114b2d5bda973d103949df2
#
_cell.length_a   1.000
_cell.length_b   1.000
_cell.length_c   1.000
_cell.angle_alpha   90.00
_cell.angle_beta   90.00
_cell.angle_gamma   90.00
#
_symmetry.space_group_name_H-M   'P 1'
#
loop_
_entity.id
_entity.type
_entity.pdbx_description
1 polymer ?
#
loop_
_entity_poly.entity_id
_entity_poly.type
_entity_poly.pdbx_seq_one_letter_code
_entity_poly.pdbx_strand_id
1 'polypeptide(L)'
;MKNLLIVSHCILNNAAKVEQDEAELAEEYKIREELMQLILKKDVQLLQLPCPEFIMYGSQRWGHVKNQFQHPFYMEQCRKILEPVLLQLQEYAQHVENSMFWGLFL
;
A
#
# COMPACT_ATOMS: atom_id res chain seq x y z
N MET A 1 15.06 -18.44 1.69
CA MET A 1 14.52 -17.35 0.85
C MET A 1 13.68 -16.42 1.68
N LYS A 2 13.88 -15.13 1.53
CA LYS A 2 13.07 -14.11 2.22
C LYS A 2 12.03 -13.56 1.29
N ASN A 3 10.76 -13.74 1.64
CA ASN A 3 9.65 -13.25 0.85
C ASN A 3 9.15 -11.93 1.40
N LEU A 4 9.15 -10.92 0.55
CA LEU A 4 8.66 -9.57 0.88
C LEU A 4 7.38 -9.33 0.10
N LEU A 5 6.30 -9.05 0.83
CA LEU A 5 5.02 -8.69 0.23
C LEU A 5 4.83 -7.20 0.33
N ILE A 6 4.73 -6.54 -0.81
CA ILE A 6 4.52 -5.11 -0.90
C ILE A 6 3.02 -4.87 -1.02
N VAL A 7 2.44 -4.15 -0.07
CA VAL A 7 0.99 -3.93 -0.03
C VAL A 7 0.65 -2.46 -0.06
N SER A 8 -0.50 -2.14 -0.64
CA SER A 8 -1.05 -0.80 -0.61
C SER A 8 -1.38 -0.39 0.82
N HIS A 9 -1.30 0.90 1.11
CA HIS A 9 -1.55 1.43 2.44
C HIS A 9 -2.92 1.03 2.99
N CYS A 10 -3.97 1.12 2.16
CA CYS A 10 -5.34 0.87 2.60
C CYS A 10 -5.69 -0.60 2.82
N ILE A 11 -4.83 -1.54 2.41
CA ILE A 11 -5.06 -2.97 2.68
C ILE A 11 -4.94 -3.26 4.18
N LEU A 12 -3.94 -2.69 4.82
CA LEU A 12 -3.69 -2.90 6.25
C LEU A 12 -4.36 -1.85 7.13
N ASN A 13 -4.67 -0.69 6.58
CA ASN A 13 -5.21 0.44 7.33
C ASN A 13 -6.43 1.01 6.62
N ASN A 14 -7.60 0.51 6.99
CA ASN A 14 -8.86 0.98 6.41
C ASN A 14 -9.22 2.41 6.83
N ALA A 15 -8.60 2.94 7.88
CA ALA A 15 -8.83 4.32 8.28
C ALA A 15 -8.35 5.33 7.24
N ALA A 16 -7.43 4.91 6.36
CA ALA A 16 -6.95 5.76 5.28
C ALA A 16 -7.89 5.78 4.07
N LYS A 17 -8.88 4.89 4.01
CA LYS A 17 -9.83 4.84 2.90
C LYS A 17 -10.90 5.91 3.01
N VAL A 18 -11.45 6.28 1.86
CA VAL A 18 -12.63 7.14 1.78
C VAL A 18 -13.80 6.40 2.42
N GLU A 19 -14.75 7.16 2.99
CA GLU A 19 -15.91 6.60 3.65
C GLU A 19 -16.69 5.66 2.73
N GLN A 20 -17.09 4.51 3.28
CA GLN A 20 -17.78 3.45 2.56
C GLN A 20 -19.04 3.03 3.34
N ASP A 21 -19.97 2.31 2.67
CA ASP A 21 -21.10 1.75 3.37
C ASP A 21 -20.70 0.57 4.26
N GLU A 22 -21.59 0.16 5.17
CA GLU A 22 -21.29 -0.89 6.14
C GLU A 22 -21.02 -2.24 5.51
N ALA A 23 -21.69 -2.57 4.40
CA ALA A 23 -21.52 -3.85 3.74
C ALA A 23 -20.13 -3.96 3.09
N GLU A 24 -19.71 -2.91 2.39
CA GLU A 24 -18.38 -2.85 1.78
C GLU A 24 -17.28 -2.89 2.84
N LEU A 25 -17.47 -2.16 3.93
CA LEU A 25 -16.51 -2.10 5.02
C LEU A 25 -16.34 -3.46 5.71
N ALA A 26 -17.45 -4.16 5.94
CA ALA A 26 -17.41 -5.50 6.56
C ALA A 26 -16.65 -6.49 5.69
N GLU A 27 -16.84 -6.45 4.37
CA GLU A 27 -16.13 -7.31 3.44
C GLU A 27 -14.64 -7.01 3.42
N GLU A 28 -14.25 -5.75 3.46
CA GLU A 28 -12.85 -5.36 3.49
C GLU A 28 -12.16 -5.78 4.79
N TYR A 29 -12.83 -5.68 5.92
CA TYR A 29 -12.29 -6.17 7.18
C TYR A 29 -12.06 -7.68 7.14
N LYS A 30 -12.95 -8.42 6.50
CA LYS A 30 -12.81 -9.86 6.34
C LYS A 30 -11.59 -10.21 5.48
N ILE A 31 -11.40 -9.52 4.36
CA ILE A 31 -10.26 -9.70 3.48
C ILE A 31 -8.96 -9.40 4.23
N ARG A 32 -8.92 -8.32 4.98
CA ARG A 32 -7.75 -7.95 5.77
C ARG A 32 -7.41 -9.03 6.79
N GLU A 33 -8.41 -9.55 7.49
CA GLU A 33 -8.19 -10.61 8.48
C GLU A 33 -7.60 -11.86 7.84
N GLU A 34 -8.17 -12.30 6.72
CA GLU A 34 -7.67 -13.47 5.98
C GLU A 34 -6.24 -13.27 5.52
N LEU A 35 -5.92 -12.09 4.99
CA LEU A 35 -4.58 -11.75 4.55
C LEU A 35 -3.57 -11.79 5.69
N MET A 36 -3.92 -11.19 6.82
CA MET A 36 -3.03 -11.16 8.00
C MET A 36 -2.78 -12.56 8.53
N GLN A 37 -3.80 -13.42 8.55
CA GLN A 37 -3.63 -14.81 8.97
C GLN A 37 -2.67 -15.57 8.04
N LEU A 38 -2.79 -15.38 6.74
CA LEU A 38 -1.89 -16.00 5.77
C LEU A 38 -0.45 -15.54 5.95
N ILE A 39 -0.23 -14.25 6.18
CA ILE A 39 1.09 -13.69 6.39
C ILE A 39 1.74 -14.31 7.62
N LEU A 40 1.00 -14.43 8.72
CA LEU A 40 1.52 -15.02 9.95
C LEU A 40 1.87 -16.50 9.79
N LYS A 41 1.13 -17.23 8.93
CA LYS A 41 1.38 -18.65 8.70
C LYS A 41 2.53 -18.94 7.74
N LYS A 42 2.83 -18.03 6.82
CA LYS A 42 3.71 -18.29 5.68
C LYS A 42 5.11 -17.68 5.79
N ASP A 43 5.46 -17.09 6.90
CA ASP A 43 6.77 -16.44 7.10
C ASP A 43 7.06 -15.44 5.98
N VAL A 44 6.12 -14.53 5.74
CA VAL A 44 6.23 -13.46 4.76
C VAL A 44 6.43 -12.15 5.48
N GLN A 45 7.39 -11.35 5.02
CA GLN A 45 7.64 -10.02 5.55
C GLN A 45 6.80 -9.00 4.79
N LEU A 46 6.35 -7.95 5.48
CA LEU A 46 5.49 -6.93 4.90
C LEU A 46 6.23 -5.63 4.68
N LEU A 47 5.96 -5.00 3.55
CA LEU A 47 6.34 -3.62 3.30
C LEU A 47 5.11 -2.87 2.82
N GLN A 48 4.63 -1.94 3.62
CA GLN A 48 3.45 -1.15 3.30
C GLN A 48 3.85 0.10 2.53
N LEU A 49 3.20 0.32 1.39
CA LEU A 49 3.41 1.54 0.61
C LEU A 49 2.66 2.70 1.26
N PRO A 50 3.25 3.91 1.27
CA PRO A 50 2.49 5.11 1.62
C PRO A 50 1.43 5.37 0.55
N CYS A 51 0.32 5.97 0.95
CA CYS A 51 -0.72 6.37 0.01
C CYS A 51 -0.52 7.85 -0.36
N PRO A 52 -0.11 8.17 -1.59
CA PRO A 52 0.10 9.56 -1.98
C PRO A 52 -1.17 10.40 -1.86
N GLU A 53 -2.31 9.84 -2.20
CA GLU A 53 -3.59 10.54 -2.08
C GLU A 53 -3.89 10.92 -0.63
N PHE A 54 -3.74 9.97 0.30
CA PHE A 54 -3.95 10.23 1.72
C PHE A 54 -2.96 11.25 2.27
N ILE A 55 -1.68 11.14 1.89
CA ILE A 55 -0.64 12.05 2.38
C ILE A 55 -0.89 13.48 1.90
N MET A 56 -1.30 13.64 0.64
CA MET A 56 -1.50 14.97 0.07
C MET A 56 -2.83 15.61 0.43
N TYR A 57 -3.89 14.81 0.57
CA TYR A 57 -5.26 15.34 0.71
C TYR A 57 -5.92 14.95 2.03
N GLY A 58 -5.33 14.06 2.81
CA GLY A 58 -5.89 13.61 4.08
C GLY A 58 -7.04 12.63 3.92
N SER A 59 -7.76 12.38 5.02
CA SER A 59 -8.86 11.41 5.04
C SER A 59 -10.14 11.92 4.38
N GLN A 60 -10.31 13.22 4.28
CA GLN A 60 -11.50 13.86 3.69
C GLN A 60 -11.22 14.23 2.23
N ARG A 61 -11.01 13.22 1.39
CA ARG A 61 -10.61 13.39 0.00
C ARG A 61 -11.64 12.91 -1.01
N TRP A 62 -12.91 12.95 -0.65
CA TRP A 62 -14.00 12.59 -1.56
C TRP A 62 -14.21 13.67 -2.62
N GLY A 63 -14.83 13.27 -3.73
CA GLY A 63 -15.10 14.17 -4.85
C GLY A 63 -13.94 14.33 -5.82
N HIS A 64 -12.83 13.65 -5.59
CA HIS A 64 -11.70 13.66 -6.52
C HIS A 64 -11.97 12.74 -7.70
N VAL A 65 -11.66 13.20 -8.90
CA VAL A 65 -11.80 12.42 -10.13
C VAL A 65 -10.42 12.00 -10.62
N LYS A 66 -10.39 10.94 -11.46
CA LYS A 66 -9.14 10.36 -11.96
C LYS A 66 -8.20 11.39 -12.58
N ASN A 67 -8.75 12.34 -13.34
CA ASN A 67 -7.92 13.35 -14.03
C ASN A 67 -7.13 14.25 -13.06
N GLN A 68 -7.61 14.40 -11.83
CA GLN A 68 -6.90 15.17 -10.79
C GLN A 68 -5.62 14.50 -10.33
N PHE A 69 -5.49 13.20 -10.57
CA PHE A 69 -4.32 12.41 -10.16
C PHE A 69 -3.36 12.12 -11.31
N GLN A 70 -3.60 12.69 -12.49
CA GLN A 70 -2.77 12.41 -13.67
C GLN A 70 -1.94 13.59 -14.16
N HIS A 71 -2.03 14.74 -13.50
CA HIS A 71 -1.23 15.90 -13.91
C HIS A 71 0.22 15.79 -13.42
N PRO A 72 1.16 16.45 -14.11
CA PRO A 72 2.59 16.28 -13.81
C PRO A 72 2.98 16.63 -12.38
N PHE A 73 2.35 17.62 -11.77
CA PHE A 73 2.66 17.99 -10.38
C PHE A 73 2.30 16.89 -9.40
N TYR A 74 1.15 16.26 -9.59
CA TYR A 74 0.74 15.13 -8.75
C TYR A 74 1.69 13.95 -8.93
N MET A 75 2.02 13.61 -10.18
CA MET A 75 2.91 12.51 -10.49
C MET A 75 4.30 12.71 -9.85
N GLU A 76 4.81 13.91 -9.87
CA GLU A 76 6.08 14.21 -9.23
C GLU A 76 6.03 14.05 -7.72
N GLN A 77 4.93 14.46 -7.08
CA GLN A 77 4.75 14.26 -5.64
C GLN A 77 4.66 12.79 -5.29
N CYS A 78 3.95 11.99 -6.10
CA CYS A 78 3.90 10.54 -5.93
C CYS A 78 5.30 9.93 -5.96
N ARG A 79 6.12 10.35 -6.92
CA ARG A 79 7.50 9.87 -7.05
C ARG A 79 8.31 10.18 -5.79
N LYS A 80 8.20 11.39 -5.26
CA LYS A 80 8.91 11.80 -4.04
C LYS A 80 8.45 11.02 -2.82
N ILE A 81 7.15 10.78 -2.71
CA ILE A 81 6.59 10.04 -1.58
C ILE A 81 7.04 8.58 -1.58
N LEU A 82 7.16 7.98 -2.77
CA LEU A 82 7.53 6.57 -2.93
C LEU A 82 9.04 6.35 -2.96
N GLU A 83 9.85 7.39 -3.14
CA GLU A 83 11.30 7.25 -3.24
C GLU A 83 11.96 6.51 -2.07
N PRO A 84 11.62 6.78 -0.80
CA PRO A 84 12.21 6.02 0.31
C PRO A 84 11.92 4.53 0.25
N VAL A 85 10.74 4.15 -0.23
CA VAL A 85 10.38 2.73 -0.41
C VAL A 85 11.23 2.10 -1.50
N LEU A 86 11.44 2.80 -2.61
CA LEU A 86 12.26 2.32 -3.72
C LEU A 86 13.70 2.09 -3.27
N LEU A 87 14.25 3.00 -2.48
CA LEU A 87 15.60 2.84 -1.91
C LEU A 87 15.68 1.62 -0.99
N GLN A 88 14.65 1.42 -0.17
CA GLN A 88 14.59 0.27 0.72
C GLN A 88 14.54 -1.05 -0.07
N LEU A 89 13.76 -1.09 -1.15
CA LEU A 89 13.67 -2.26 -2.02
C LEU A 89 15.01 -2.56 -2.70
N GLN A 90 15.73 -1.52 -3.14
CA GLN A 90 17.07 -1.68 -3.70
C GLN A 90 18.03 -2.28 -2.69
N GLU A 91 17.98 -1.84 -1.44
CA GLU A 91 18.81 -2.39 -0.38
C GLU A 91 18.54 -3.87 -0.16
N TYR A 92 17.27 -4.26 -0.11
CA TYR A 92 16.94 -5.68 0.03
C TYR A 92 17.42 -6.51 -1.16
N ALA A 93 17.27 -5.99 -2.37
CA ALA A 93 17.66 -6.72 -3.58
C ALA A 93 19.17 -6.90 -3.68
N GLN A 94 19.95 -5.93 -3.22
CA GLN A 94 21.40 -5.93 -3.36
C GLN A 94 22.13 -6.61 -2.19
N HIS A 95 21.57 -6.52 -0.98
CA HIS A 95 22.29 -6.90 0.23
C HIS A 95 21.62 -7.97 1.08
N VAL A 96 20.44 -8.44 0.70
CA VAL A 96 19.75 -9.53 1.39
C VAL A 96 19.66 -10.71 0.44
N GLU A 97 20.41 -11.79 0.75
CA GLU A 97 20.42 -12.98 -0.09
C GLU A 97 19.06 -13.64 -0.19
N ASN A 98 18.74 -14.12 -1.38
CA ASN A 98 17.50 -14.87 -1.66
C ASN A 98 16.22 -14.09 -1.34
N SER A 99 16.28 -12.76 -1.43
CA SER A 99 15.06 -11.98 -1.30
C SER A 99 14.18 -12.14 -2.54
N MET A 100 12.87 -12.18 -2.34
CA MET A 100 11.89 -12.24 -3.41
C MET A 100 10.74 -11.29 -3.10
N PHE A 101 10.32 -10.53 -4.11
CA PHE A 101 9.33 -9.48 -3.94
C PHE A 101 8.00 -9.88 -4.59
N TRP A 102 6.90 -9.64 -3.86
CA TRP A 102 5.54 -9.86 -4.32
C TRP A 102 4.75 -8.57 -4.10
N GLY A 103 3.81 -8.29 -4.97
CA GLY A 103 2.98 -7.11 -4.84
C GLY A 103 1.50 -7.45 -4.67
N LEU A 104 0.79 -6.70 -3.83
CA LEU A 104 -0.65 -6.79 -3.67
C LEU A 104 -1.22 -5.39 -3.58
N PHE A 105 -1.96 -5.00 -4.62
CA PHE A 105 -2.53 -3.66 -4.77
C PHE A 105 -4.03 -3.78 -5.01
N LEU A 106 -4.84 -3.30 -4.08
CA LEU A 106 -6.30 -3.30 -4.18
C LEU A 106 -6.87 -1.89 -4.14
#